data_4a1c4c926c0ebe139313a526d4433e99
#
_entry.id   4a1c4c926c0ebe139313a526d4433e99
#
_cell.length_a   1.000
_cell.length_b   1.000
_cell.length_c   1.000
_cell.angle_alpha   90.00
_cell.angle_beta   90.00
_cell.angle_gamma   90.00
#
_symmetry.space_group_name_H-M   'P 1'
#
loop_
_entity.id
_entity.type
_entity.pdbx_description
1 polymer ?
#
loop_
_entity_poly.entity_id
_entity_poly.type
_entity_poly.pdbx_seq_one_letter_code
_entity_poly.pdbx_strand_id
1 'polypeptide(L)'
;MIGFSNVMKALINYDKPITLHNNITKITIPSNSYNNDMSHLNMRGFPALEELIIGSNCFGGVNSLILNEMNGIESIVIGESSLFNTSSIMLVDLPLLDHVEMREDALYGGGSNSSLMLVNLPSLRRINSNGNSLVELRNLIVISDW
;
A
#
# COMPACT_ATOMS: atom_id res chain seq x y z
N MET A 1 -4.05 -21.76 -7.83
CA MET A 1 -4.36 -20.30 -7.91
C MET A 1 -5.37 -19.99 -6.82
N ILE A 2 -4.96 -19.25 -5.81
CA ILE A 2 -5.88 -18.80 -4.77
C ILE A 2 -6.72 -17.67 -5.38
N GLY A 3 -8.03 -17.82 -5.38
CA GLY A 3 -8.90 -16.82 -5.99
C GLY A 3 -8.70 -15.46 -5.31
N PHE A 4 -8.61 -14.41 -6.10
CA PHE A 4 -8.46 -13.01 -5.66
C PHE A 4 -9.43 -12.61 -4.54
N SER A 5 -10.66 -13.11 -4.59
CA SER A 5 -11.69 -12.93 -3.55
C SER A 5 -11.26 -13.42 -2.15
N ASN A 6 -10.47 -14.49 -2.07
CA ASN A 6 -10.00 -15.03 -0.79
C ASN A 6 -8.86 -14.21 -0.21
N VAL A 7 -7.97 -13.69 -1.05
CA VAL A 7 -6.92 -12.76 -0.64
C VAL A 7 -7.54 -11.49 -0.06
N MET A 8 -8.55 -10.94 -0.70
CA MET A 8 -9.21 -9.72 -0.23
C MET A 8 -10.05 -9.93 1.02
N LYS A 9 -10.73 -11.07 1.15
CA LYS A 9 -11.41 -11.43 2.41
C LYS A 9 -10.43 -11.54 3.57
N ALA A 10 -9.23 -12.02 3.30
CA ALA A 10 -8.18 -12.10 4.28
C ALA A 10 -7.63 -10.71 4.67
N LEU A 11 -7.53 -9.77 3.73
CA LEU A 11 -7.12 -8.38 3.98
C LEU A 11 -8.16 -7.57 4.78
N ILE A 12 -9.45 -7.92 4.66
CA ILE A 12 -10.56 -7.23 5.34
C ILE A 12 -10.74 -7.73 6.78
N ASN A 13 -10.36 -8.97 7.10
CA ASN A 13 -10.55 -9.56 8.43
C ASN A 13 -9.37 -9.23 9.36
N TYR A 14 -9.45 -8.13 10.07
CA TYR A 14 -8.44 -7.58 10.96
C TYR A 14 -7.98 -8.47 12.12
N ASP A 15 -8.81 -9.44 12.55
CA ASP A 15 -8.63 -10.13 13.83
C ASP A 15 -7.95 -11.50 13.75
N LYS A 16 -7.58 -11.95 12.55
CA LYS A 16 -6.90 -13.25 12.41
C LYS A 16 -5.58 -13.09 11.68
N PRO A 17 -4.48 -13.59 12.26
CA PRO A 17 -3.22 -13.68 11.52
C PRO A 17 -3.44 -14.53 10.28
N ILE A 18 -3.18 -13.94 9.12
CA ILE A 18 -3.30 -14.63 7.84
C ILE A 18 -2.08 -15.52 7.68
N THR A 19 -2.17 -16.74 8.18
CA THR A 19 -1.11 -17.76 8.00
C THR A 19 -1.13 -18.40 6.61
N LEU A 20 -1.90 -17.85 5.68
CA LEU A 20 -2.35 -18.60 4.49
C LEU A 20 -1.52 -18.38 3.22
N HIS A 21 -0.50 -17.50 3.20
CA HIS A 21 0.02 -17.08 1.90
C HIS A 21 1.54 -17.00 1.81
N ASN A 22 2.24 -17.99 2.38
CA ASN A 22 3.71 -18.07 2.32
C ASN A 22 4.28 -18.20 0.89
N ASN A 23 3.44 -18.48 -0.10
CA ASN A 23 3.86 -18.73 -1.48
C ASN A 23 3.34 -17.68 -2.48
N ILE A 24 2.65 -16.65 -2.02
CA ILE A 24 2.22 -15.57 -2.92
C ILE A 24 3.36 -14.59 -3.10
N THR A 25 3.88 -14.51 -4.33
CA THR A 25 4.97 -13.59 -4.68
C THR A 25 4.47 -12.31 -5.35
N LYS A 26 3.25 -12.34 -5.90
CA LYS A 26 2.66 -11.19 -6.59
C LYS A 26 1.17 -11.06 -6.29
N ILE A 27 0.75 -9.83 -5.97
CA ILE A 27 -0.65 -9.44 -5.86
C ILE A 27 -0.93 -8.35 -6.88
N THR A 28 -1.95 -8.56 -7.70
CA THR A 28 -2.47 -7.55 -8.63
C THR A 28 -3.94 -7.32 -8.34
N ILE A 29 -4.28 -6.11 -7.95
CA ILE A 29 -5.65 -5.68 -7.69
C ILE A 29 -6.20 -5.07 -8.98
N PRO A 30 -7.29 -5.62 -9.54
CA PRO A 30 -7.85 -5.11 -10.78
C PRO A 30 -8.41 -3.70 -10.60
N SER A 31 -8.35 -2.90 -11.66
CA SER A 31 -8.88 -1.53 -11.67
C SER A 31 -10.38 -1.48 -11.32
N ASN A 32 -10.81 -0.36 -10.76
CA ASN A 32 -12.19 -0.07 -10.34
C ASN A 32 -12.69 -0.99 -9.22
N SER A 33 -11.80 -1.40 -8.30
CA SER A 33 -12.11 -2.37 -7.23
C SER A 33 -12.10 -1.72 -5.85
N TYR A 34 -12.97 -2.24 -4.97
CA TYR A 34 -12.96 -1.97 -3.51
C TYR A 34 -13.15 -0.51 -3.10
N ASN A 35 -13.92 0.28 -3.85
CA ASN A 35 -14.06 1.71 -3.58
C ASN A 35 -14.92 2.05 -2.35
N ASN A 36 -15.85 1.17 -1.95
CA ASN A 36 -16.78 1.41 -0.85
C ASN A 36 -16.68 0.36 0.27
N ASP A 37 -15.75 -0.56 0.18
CA ASP A 37 -15.78 -1.78 1.02
C ASP A 37 -15.03 -1.61 2.34
N MET A 38 -14.13 -0.62 2.43
CA MET A 38 -13.29 -0.44 3.62
C MET A 38 -12.83 1.01 3.78
N SER A 39 -12.62 1.41 5.03
CA SER A 39 -12.02 2.70 5.37
C SER A 39 -10.53 2.62 5.70
N HIS A 40 -10.03 1.43 6.01
CA HIS A 40 -8.63 1.18 6.33
C HIS A 40 -8.13 -0.04 5.55
N LEU A 41 -6.95 0.07 4.96
CA LEU A 41 -6.26 -1.04 4.32
C LEU A 41 -4.94 -1.30 5.05
N ASN A 42 -4.89 -2.43 5.75
CA ASN A 42 -3.69 -2.90 6.42
C ASN A 42 -3.29 -4.24 5.81
N MET A 43 -2.17 -4.23 5.09
CA MET A 43 -1.62 -5.45 4.48
C MET A 43 -0.44 -5.95 5.30
N ARG A 44 -0.56 -7.18 5.78
CA ARG A 44 0.48 -7.91 6.50
C ARG A 44 0.32 -9.41 6.28
N GLY A 45 1.34 -10.18 6.62
CA GLY A 45 1.25 -11.64 6.56
C GLY A 45 1.46 -12.24 5.17
N PHE A 46 2.18 -11.53 4.30
CA PHE A 46 2.61 -12.01 2.99
C PHE A 46 4.16 -12.04 2.92
N PRO A 47 4.81 -12.98 3.60
CA PRO A 47 6.27 -12.93 3.75
C PRO A 47 7.04 -13.17 2.44
N ALA A 48 6.42 -13.84 1.46
CA ALA A 48 7.01 -14.10 0.14
C ALA A 48 6.56 -13.10 -0.92
N LEU A 49 5.75 -12.11 -0.58
CA LEU A 49 5.26 -11.13 -1.54
C LEU A 49 6.41 -10.23 -2.01
N GLU A 50 6.69 -10.25 -3.30
CA GLU A 50 7.74 -9.46 -3.95
C GLU A 50 7.17 -8.21 -4.64
N GLU A 51 5.95 -8.32 -5.17
CA GLU A 51 5.33 -7.24 -5.93
C GLU A 51 3.85 -7.04 -5.57
N LEU A 52 3.48 -5.78 -5.24
CA LEU A 52 2.11 -5.35 -5.07
C LEU A 52 1.75 -4.34 -6.15
N ILE A 53 0.74 -4.66 -6.96
CA ILE A 53 0.18 -3.76 -7.97
C ILE A 53 -1.27 -3.46 -7.62
N ILE A 54 -1.57 -2.20 -7.36
CA ILE A 54 -2.93 -1.68 -7.22
C ILE A 54 -3.31 -1.05 -8.55
N GLY A 55 -4.38 -1.54 -9.18
CA GLY A 55 -4.91 -1.01 -10.43
C GLY A 55 -5.44 0.41 -10.28
N SER A 56 -5.96 0.99 -11.35
CA SER A 56 -6.51 2.35 -11.34
C SER A 56 -7.90 2.41 -10.69
N ASN A 57 -8.24 3.54 -10.07
CA ASN A 57 -9.53 3.79 -9.42
C ASN A 57 -9.88 2.72 -8.36
N CYS A 58 -8.94 2.37 -7.51
CA CYS A 58 -9.12 1.40 -6.43
C CYS A 58 -9.10 2.08 -5.07
N PHE A 59 -9.84 1.50 -4.12
CA PHE A 59 -9.81 1.91 -2.72
C PHE A 59 -10.14 3.38 -2.45
N GLY A 60 -11.08 3.94 -3.21
CA GLY A 60 -11.48 5.34 -3.06
C GLY A 60 -12.04 5.71 -1.68
N GLY A 61 -12.56 4.76 -0.92
CA GLY A 61 -13.06 4.93 0.45
C GLY A 61 -11.99 4.77 1.55
N VAL A 62 -10.76 4.38 1.20
CA VAL A 62 -9.71 4.12 2.18
C VAL A 62 -9.08 5.42 2.69
N ASN A 63 -9.13 5.64 3.99
CA ASN A 63 -8.53 6.80 4.65
C ASN A 63 -7.12 6.52 5.17
N SER A 64 -6.81 5.26 5.44
CA SER A 64 -5.52 4.84 5.99
C SER A 64 -4.99 3.60 5.28
N LEU A 65 -3.75 3.69 4.80
CA LEU A 65 -2.99 2.57 4.22
C LEU A 65 -1.81 2.24 5.13
N ILE A 66 -1.72 0.98 5.55
CA ILE A 66 -0.58 0.46 6.32
C ILE A 66 -0.05 -0.78 5.61
N LEU A 67 1.23 -0.75 5.25
CA LEU A 67 1.96 -1.89 4.73
C LEU A 67 3.08 -2.21 5.71
N ASN A 68 3.05 -3.38 6.32
CA ASN A 68 4.04 -3.78 7.32
C ASN A 68 4.30 -5.29 7.32
N GLU A 69 5.45 -5.68 7.85
CA GLU A 69 5.81 -7.09 8.02
C GLU A 69 5.75 -7.91 6.72
N MET A 70 6.06 -7.31 5.58
CA MET A 70 6.17 -7.98 4.29
C MET A 70 7.64 -8.05 3.87
N ASN A 71 8.35 -9.04 4.39
CA ASN A 71 9.81 -9.11 4.31
C ASN A 71 10.35 -9.33 2.89
N GLY A 72 9.53 -9.84 1.98
CA GLY A 72 9.90 -10.12 0.58
C GLY A 72 9.61 -8.98 -0.38
N ILE A 73 8.83 -7.95 0.01
CA ILE A 73 8.36 -6.95 -0.94
C ILE A 73 9.49 -6.09 -1.47
N GLU A 74 9.60 -6.00 -2.79
CA GLU A 74 10.62 -5.23 -3.50
C GLU A 74 10.01 -4.02 -4.21
N SER A 75 8.75 -4.13 -4.65
CA SER A 75 8.09 -3.07 -5.40
C SER A 75 6.61 -2.91 -5.08
N ILE A 76 6.17 -1.65 -5.06
CA ILE A 76 4.77 -1.25 -4.90
C ILE A 76 4.41 -0.30 -6.04
N VAL A 77 3.34 -0.63 -6.76
CA VAL A 77 2.78 0.22 -7.82
C VAL A 77 1.35 0.57 -7.46
N ILE A 78 1.04 1.87 -7.39
CA ILE A 78 -0.29 2.39 -7.12
C ILE A 78 -0.82 3.06 -8.39
N GLY A 79 -1.91 2.53 -8.92
CA GLY A 79 -2.51 2.97 -10.16
C GLY A 79 -3.15 4.35 -10.07
N GLU A 80 -3.47 4.90 -11.23
CA GLU A 80 -4.08 6.22 -11.39
C GLU A 80 -5.36 6.36 -10.55
N SER A 81 -5.51 7.49 -9.85
CA SER A 81 -6.66 7.84 -9.01
C SER A 81 -6.99 6.79 -7.92
N SER A 82 -6.03 5.95 -7.55
CA SER A 82 -6.22 4.96 -6.50
C SER A 82 -5.84 5.51 -5.13
N LEU A 83 -6.53 5.05 -4.08
CA LEU A 83 -6.32 5.54 -2.72
C LEU A 83 -6.49 7.08 -2.63
N PHE A 84 -7.37 7.64 -3.45
CA PHE A 84 -7.51 9.08 -3.66
C PHE A 84 -7.81 9.86 -2.37
N ASN A 85 -8.59 9.30 -1.45
CA ASN A 85 -8.96 9.94 -0.19
C ASN A 85 -8.05 9.54 0.99
N THR A 86 -6.94 8.85 0.73
CA THR A 86 -6.07 8.35 1.80
C THR A 86 -5.27 9.50 2.43
N SER A 87 -5.49 9.73 3.72
CA SER A 87 -4.82 10.77 4.49
C SER A 87 -3.64 10.26 5.31
N SER A 88 -3.57 8.96 5.58
CA SER A 88 -2.49 8.36 6.35
C SER A 88 -1.88 7.17 5.62
N ILE A 89 -0.59 7.24 5.36
CA ILE A 89 0.17 6.19 4.69
C ILE A 89 1.34 5.81 5.57
N MET A 90 1.47 4.52 5.86
CA MET A 90 2.57 3.98 6.66
C MET A 90 3.21 2.80 5.93
N LEU A 91 4.50 2.92 5.62
CA LEU A 91 5.35 1.83 5.14
C LEU A 91 6.36 1.52 6.23
N VAL A 92 6.27 0.34 6.83
CA VAL A 92 7.01 0.00 8.04
C VAL A 92 7.63 -1.39 7.94
N ASP A 93 8.91 -1.49 8.29
CA ASP A 93 9.64 -2.76 8.33
C ASP A 93 9.54 -3.57 7.02
N LEU A 94 9.86 -2.92 5.91
CA LEU A 94 9.89 -3.53 4.57
C LEU A 94 11.35 -3.57 4.07
N PRO A 95 12.14 -4.55 4.50
CA PRO A 95 13.60 -4.53 4.36
C PRO A 95 14.10 -4.60 2.92
N LEU A 96 13.33 -5.18 2.00
CA LEU A 96 13.71 -5.33 0.60
C LEU A 96 13.03 -4.32 -0.33
N LEU A 97 12.15 -3.46 0.17
CA LEU A 97 11.44 -2.49 -0.66
C LEU A 97 12.44 -1.54 -1.33
N ASP A 98 12.56 -1.64 -2.65
CA ASP A 98 13.47 -0.83 -3.48
C ASP A 98 12.79 0.42 -4.04
N HIS A 99 11.55 0.28 -4.49
CA HIS A 99 10.84 1.41 -5.09
C HIS A 99 9.33 1.38 -4.89
N VAL A 100 8.76 2.59 -4.87
CA VAL A 100 7.31 2.83 -4.89
C VAL A 100 7.00 3.72 -6.10
N GLU A 101 6.08 3.28 -6.94
CA GLU A 101 5.55 4.06 -8.07
C GLU A 101 4.11 4.47 -7.77
N MET A 102 3.84 5.76 -7.85
CA MET A 102 2.50 6.34 -7.76
C MET A 102 2.18 7.02 -9.09
N ARG A 103 1.12 6.52 -9.74
CA ARG A 103 0.64 7.09 -10.99
C ARG A 103 -0.19 8.34 -10.74
N GLU A 104 -0.60 9.00 -11.80
CA GLU A 104 -1.33 10.27 -11.74
C GLU A 104 -2.51 10.22 -10.75
N ASP A 105 -2.62 11.23 -9.89
CA ASP A 105 -3.63 11.37 -8.85
C ASP A 105 -3.71 10.19 -7.82
N ALA A 106 -2.76 9.27 -7.83
CA ALA A 106 -2.66 8.26 -6.80
C ALA A 106 -2.31 8.90 -5.45
N LEU A 107 -2.96 8.48 -4.38
CA LEU A 107 -2.72 9.08 -3.06
C LEU A 107 -2.79 10.61 -3.09
N TYR A 108 -3.77 11.16 -3.80
CA TYR A 108 -3.95 12.61 -3.96
C TYR A 108 -3.98 13.33 -2.62
N GLY A 109 -4.62 12.71 -1.64
CA GLY A 109 -4.64 13.17 -0.26
C GLY A 109 -6.04 13.40 0.28
N GLY A 110 -6.25 12.94 1.49
CA GLY A 110 -7.52 13.02 2.21
C GLY A 110 -7.70 14.30 3.01
N GLY A 111 -7.20 15.45 2.55
CA GLY A 111 -7.43 16.73 3.22
C GLY A 111 -6.24 17.26 4.05
N SER A 112 -6.52 18.20 4.95
CA SER A 112 -5.53 19.08 5.60
C SER A 112 -4.49 18.40 6.52
N ASN A 113 -4.61 17.11 6.81
CA ASN A 113 -3.73 16.39 7.75
C ASN A 113 -3.07 15.15 7.13
N SER A 114 -2.83 15.14 5.82
CA SER A 114 -2.22 13.99 5.17
C SER A 114 -0.77 13.78 5.61
N SER A 115 -0.42 12.51 5.84
CA SER A 115 0.91 12.11 6.32
C SER A 115 1.42 10.88 5.59
N LEU A 116 2.72 10.87 5.31
CA LEU A 116 3.48 9.72 4.85
C LEU A 116 4.54 9.38 5.89
N MET A 117 4.48 8.18 6.43
CA MET A 117 5.45 7.66 7.38
C MET A 117 6.23 6.51 6.76
N LEU A 118 7.54 6.63 6.74
CA LEU A 118 8.50 5.65 6.24
C LEU A 118 9.39 5.21 7.40
N VAL A 119 9.31 3.94 7.79
CA VAL A 119 10.03 3.41 8.96
C VAL A 119 10.77 2.14 8.57
N ASN A 120 12.07 2.06 8.85
CA ASN A 120 12.90 0.88 8.61
C ASN A 120 12.80 0.35 7.17
N LEU A 121 13.15 1.19 6.20
CA LEU A 121 13.15 0.86 4.77
C LEU A 121 14.58 0.93 4.21
N PRO A 122 15.50 0.05 4.62
CA PRO A 122 16.94 0.19 4.33
C PRO A 122 17.29 0.05 2.83
N SER A 123 16.43 -0.61 2.06
CA SER A 123 16.65 -0.82 0.62
C SER A 123 15.95 0.22 -0.25
N LEU A 124 15.13 1.10 0.31
CA LEU A 124 14.34 2.05 -0.47
C LEU A 124 15.24 3.08 -1.15
N ARG A 125 15.22 3.06 -2.49
CA ARG A 125 16.03 3.96 -3.31
C ARG A 125 15.23 5.09 -3.92
N ARG A 126 13.94 4.86 -4.21
CA ARG A 126 13.14 5.86 -4.90
C ARG A 126 11.65 5.72 -4.64
N ILE A 127 11.00 6.87 -4.60
CA ILE A 127 9.56 7.04 -4.65
C ILE A 127 9.28 7.91 -5.88
N ASN A 128 8.65 7.33 -6.89
CA ASN A 128 8.23 8.04 -8.08
C ASN A 128 6.78 8.49 -7.92
N SER A 129 6.55 9.77 -8.03
CA SER A 129 5.24 10.38 -7.94
C SER A 129 4.94 11.12 -9.24
N ASN A 130 3.88 10.74 -9.93
CA ASN A 130 3.48 11.33 -11.20
C ASN A 130 2.22 12.19 -11.05
N GLY A 131 2.14 13.26 -11.81
CA GLY A 131 1.01 14.18 -11.79
C GLY A 131 0.80 14.81 -10.42
N ASN A 132 -0.45 14.74 -9.93
CA ASN A 132 -0.82 15.31 -8.63
C ASN A 132 -0.74 14.30 -7.48
N SER A 133 0.01 13.22 -7.61
CA SER A 133 0.19 12.27 -6.52
C SER A 133 0.84 12.94 -5.31
N LEU A 134 0.35 12.65 -4.11
CA LEU A 134 0.81 13.25 -2.85
C LEU A 134 0.70 14.78 -2.77
N VAL A 135 -0.10 15.43 -3.59
CA VAL A 135 -0.18 16.90 -3.65
C VAL A 135 -0.66 17.51 -2.33
N GLU A 136 -1.52 16.82 -1.59
CA GLU A 136 -2.02 17.24 -0.29
C GLU A 136 -1.14 16.76 0.89
N LEU A 137 0.04 16.17 0.62
CA LEU A 137 0.92 15.69 1.68
C LEU A 137 1.41 16.85 2.54
N ARG A 138 1.11 16.83 3.83
CA ARG A 138 1.49 17.86 4.81
C ARG A 138 2.66 17.44 5.70
N ASN A 139 2.74 16.15 6.00
CA ASN A 139 3.74 15.62 6.90
C ASN A 139 4.48 14.45 6.25
N LEU A 140 5.80 14.55 6.20
CA LEU A 140 6.68 13.43 5.84
C LEU A 140 7.51 13.07 7.07
N ILE A 141 7.38 11.82 7.53
CA ILE A 141 8.13 11.29 8.66
C ILE A 141 8.98 10.13 8.16
N VAL A 142 10.29 10.24 8.32
CA VAL A 142 11.25 9.20 7.96
C VAL A 142 12.01 8.79 9.21
N ILE A 143 11.92 7.52 9.56
CA ILE A 143 12.62 6.93 10.69
C ILE A 143 13.43 5.75 10.16
N SER A 144 14.73 5.77 10.35
CA SER A 144 15.58 4.63 10.04
C SER A 144 16.53 4.35 11.20
N ASP A 145 16.61 3.11 11.58
CA ASP A 145 17.64 2.62 12.49
C ASP A 145 18.89 2.29 11.65
N TRP A 146 19.96 3.02 11.88
CA TRP A 146 21.26 2.81 11.25
C TRP A 146 22.10 1.82 12.05
#